data_de0699ae292db910c44361c1a6f37964
#
_entry.id   de0699ae292db910c44361c1a6f37964
#
_cell.length_a   1.000
_cell.length_b   1.000
_cell.length_c   1.000
_cell.angle_alpha   90.00
_cell.angle_beta   90.00
_cell.angle_gamma   90.00
#
_symmetry.space_group_name_H-M   'P 1'
#
loop_
_entity.id
_entity.type
_entity.pdbx_description
1 polymer ?
#
loop_
_entity_poly.entity_id
_entity_poly.type
_entity_poly.pdbx_seq_one_letter_code
_entity_poly.pdbx_strand_id
1 'polypeptide(L)'
;MKKSIQKRFQNSLQWKLTLLITLLVTLTCILMYFFISRSAVTGIENLEDYMIQIDPQDSGTPIKFNIDPKILLPELSQEILSTKELFRIRSIIATAVVILLGSICTYFLTARALKPLKKLTNEICHIQAQNLSEPLTVPVSDDEIAQLTGSFNDMLARLSDSFEIQKQFSANAAHELRTPLAVLQTDLEVFRKKDCHDTEEYELILNRIQEQTGRLSHLVSALLDMTNLNSVPRNDSISLAALTEEVFCDLDSIADQAHITLQQKEGDQLVTGSYLLLYRAVYNLVENAIKYNCPDGSVTVEIRQENQHVLLMVKDTGIGIPPEDQEKIFDPFFRVDKSRSRAMGGAGLG
;
A
#
# COMPACT_ATOMS: atom_id res chain seq x y z
N MET A 1 -27.10 -20.93 -15.99
CA MET A 1 -25.89 -20.45 -16.70
C MET A 1 -26.12 -19.16 -17.50
N LYS A 2 -27.13 -19.02 -18.38
CA LYS A 2 -27.40 -17.76 -19.15
C LYS A 2 -27.61 -16.49 -18.29
N LYS A 3 -28.35 -16.55 -17.17
CA LYS A 3 -28.59 -15.38 -16.29
C LYS A 3 -27.32 -14.86 -15.55
N SER A 4 -26.35 -15.73 -15.27
CA SER A 4 -25.09 -15.31 -14.62
C SER A 4 -24.11 -14.63 -15.59
N ILE A 5 -24.13 -15.05 -16.85
CA ILE A 5 -23.32 -14.45 -17.92
C ILE A 5 -23.87 -13.06 -18.26
N GLN A 6 -25.19 -12.91 -18.32
CA GLN A 6 -25.88 -11.64 -18.62
C GLN A 6 -25.64 -10.59 -17.50
N LYS A 7 -25.64 -11.02 -16.21
CA LYS A 7 -25.30 -10.17 -15.06
C LYS A 7 -23.82 -9.75 -15.04
N ARG A 8 -22.91 -10.61 -15.50
CA ARG A 8 -21.47 -10.31 -15.60
C ARG A 8 -21.17 -9.31 -16.73
N PHE A 9 -21.94 -9.37 -17.83
CA PHE A 9 -21.84 -8.39 -18.92
C PHE A 9 -22.38 -7.02 -18.51
N GLN A 10 -23.51 -6.94 -17.81
CA GLN A 10 -24.12 -5.69 -17.37
C GLN A 10 -23.30 -4.91 -16.33
N ASN A 11 -22.44 -5.58 -15.56
CA ASN A 11 -21.60 -4.94 -14.53
C ASN A 11 -20.18 -4.59 -14.99
N SER A 12 -19.79 -4.89 -16.25
CA SER A 12 -18.47 -4.54 -16.72
C SER A 12 -18.39 -3.03 -16.96
N LEU A 13 -17.34 -2.38 -16.42
CA LEU A 13 -17.06 -0.95 -16.60
C LEU A 13 -17.08 -0.55 -18.08
N GLN A 14 -16.62 -1.45 -18.95
CA GLN A 14 -16.64 -1.28 -20.40
C GLN A 14 -18.06 -1.04 -20.93
N TRP A 15 -19.04 -1.85 -20.53
CA TRP A 15 -20.41 -1.71 -20.97
C TRP A 15 -21.06 -0.41 -20.48
N LYS A 16 -20.82 -0.06 -19.21
CA LYS A 16 -21.34 1.20 -18.65
C LYS A 16 -20.79 2.41 -19.38
N LEU A 17 -19.48 2.43 -19.63
CA LEU A 17 -18.82 3.53 -20.33
C LEU A 17 -19.27 3.61 -21.79
N THR A 18 -19.33 2.48 -22.51
CA THR A 18 -19.80 2.43 -23.89
C THR A 18 -21.25 2.94 -23.98
N LEU A 19 -22.14 2.49 -23.09
CA LEU A 19 -23.53 2.90 -23.06
C LEU A 19 -23.67 4.41 -22.77
N LEU A 20 -22.90 4.95 -21.84
CA LEU A 20 -22.90 6.37 -21.51
C LEU A 20 -22.42 7.24 -22.68
N ILE A 21 -21.33 6.86 -23.35
CA ILE A 21 -20.79 7.60 -24.49
C ILE A 21 -21.74 7.49 -25.70
N THR A 22 -22.29 6.30 -25.96
CA THR A 22 -23.26 6.14 -27.07
C THR A 22 -24.53 6.93 -26.82
N LEU A 23 -25.02 7.00 -25.59
CA LEU A 23 -26.16 7.83 -25.22
C LEU A 23 -25.88 9.32 -25.43
N LEU A 24 -24.68 9.79 -25.05
CA LEU A 24 -24.26 11.17 -25.27
C LEU A 24 -24.16 11.49 -26.77
N VAL A 25 -23.57 10.60 -27.57
CA VAL A 25 -23.45 10.77 -29.03
C VAL A 25 -24.84 10.77 -29.68
N THR A 26 -25.75 9.87 -29.27
CA THR A 26 -27.12 9.86 -29.81
C THR A 26 -27.88 11.13 -29.46
N LEU A 27 -27.73 11.64 -28.24
CA LEU A 27 -28.37 12.88 -27.80
C LEU A 27 -27.86 14.07 -28.63
N THR A 28 -26.52 14.19 -28.80
CA THR A 28 -25.91 15.27 -29.60
C THR A 28 -26.33 15.20 -31.06
N CYS A 29 -26.37 14.00 -31.67
CA CYS A 29 -26.84 13.80 -33.02
C CYS A 29 -28.33 14.18 -33.20
N ILE A 30 -29.19 13.84 -32.24
CA ILE A 30 -30.62 14.20 -32.26
C ILE A 30 -30.79 15.71 -32.14
N LEU A 31 -30.08 16.39 -31.24
CA LEU A 31 -30.12 17.85 -31.10
C LEU A 31 -29.65 18.54 -32.38
N MET A 32 -28.55 18.06 -32.97
CA MET A 32 -28.02 18.60 -34.20
C MET A 32 -28.97 18.40 -35.38
N TYR A 33 -29.59 17.23 -35.49
CA TYR A 33 -30.68 16.94 -36.45
C TYR A 33 -31.82 17.93 -36.31
N PHE A 34 -32.30 18.14 -35.07
CA PHE A 34 -33.41 19.06 -34.81
C PHE A 34 -33.07 20.48 -35.20
N PHE A 35 -31.86 20.96 -34.86
CA PHE A 35 -31.40 22.30 -35.19
C PHE A 35 -31.26 22.52 -36.72
N ILE A 36 -30.62 21.57 -37.42
CA ILE A 36 -30.46 21.63 -38.88
C ILE A 36 -31.79 21.54 -39.57
N SER A 37 -32.67 20.61 -39.17
CA SER A 37 -33.99 20.44 -39.75
C SER A 37 -34.84 21.71 -39.60
N ARG A 38 -34.82 22.29 -38.37
CA ARG A 38 -35.56 23.55 -38.12
C ARG A 38 -35.01 24.69 -38.94
N SER A 39 -33.69 24.87 -39.00
CA SER A 39 -33.06 25.92 -39.77
C SER A 39 -33.34 25.80 -41.29
N ALA A 40 -33.28 24.56 -41.82
CA ALA A 40 -33.58 24.29 -43.22
C ALA A 40 -35.07 24.56 -43.56
N VAL A 41 -36.01 24.13 -42.68
CA VAL A 41 -37.43 24.39 -42.88
C VAL A 41 -37.75 25.88 -42.84
N THR A 42 -37.20 26.62 -41.85
CA THR A 42 -37.37 28.09 -41.76
C THR A 42 -36.78 28.80 -42.95
N GLY A 43 -35.60 28.36 -43.46
CA GLY A 43 -35.01 28.91 -44.68
C GLY A 43 -35.88 28.72 -45.94
N ILE A 44 -36.57 27.56 -46.06
CA ILE A 44 -37.46 27.28 -47.18
C ILE A 44 -38.76 28.04 -47.01
N GLU A 45 -39.31 28.16 -45.79
CA GLU A 45 -40.55 28.96 -45.51
C GLU A 45 -40.31 30.45 -45.82
N ASN A 46 -39.16 31.01 -45.54
CA ASN A 46 -38.80 32.36 -45.88
C ASN A 46 -38.72 32.59 -47.42
N LEU A 47 -38.48 31.53 -48.20
CA LEU A 47 -38.54 31.60 -49.66
C LEU A 47 -40.00 31.55 -50.20
N GLU A 48 -40.91 30.92 -49.49
CA GLU A 48 -42.34 30.90 -49.81
C GLU A 48 -43.01 32.28 -49.58
N ASP A 49 -42.49 33.12 -48.63
CA ASP A 49 -43.02 34.44 -48.29
C ASP A 49 -42.37 35.57 -49.13
N TYR A 50 -41.77 35.27 -50.30
CA TYR A 50 -41.18 36.30 -51.16
C TYR A 50 -42.28 37.19 -51.72
N MET A 51 -42.40 38.41 -51.19
CA MET A 51 -43.27 39.47 -51.75
C MET A 51 -42.70 39.98 -53.08
N ILE A 52 -43.40 39.80 -54.15
CA ILE A 52 -43.06 40.42 -55.44
C ILE A 52 -43.39 41.89 -55.33
N GLN A 53 -42.38 42.72 -55.22
CA GLN A 53 -42.53 44.19 -55.24
C GLN A 53 -42.37 44.63 -56.68
N ILE A 54 -43.49 45.02 -57.32
CA ILE A 54 -43.48 45.59 -58.64
C ILE A 54 -43.45 47.07 -58.44
N ASP A 55 -42.38 47.75 -58.98
CA ASP A 55 -42.21 49.19 -58.98
C ASP A 55 -42.79 49.72 -60.28
N PRO A 56 -43.95 50.38 -60.28
CA PRO A 56 -44.52 50.98 -61.50
C PRO A 56 -43.74 52.26 -61.83
N GLN A 57 -43.15 52.33 -63.02
CA GLN A 57 -42.31 53.43 -63.52
C GLN A 57 -42.95 54.79 -63.49
N ASP A 58 -44.24 54.98 -63.10
CA ASP A 58 -44.88 56.28 -63.31
C ASP A 58 -45.90 56.73 -62.22
N SER A 59 -45.97 56.12 -61.04
CA SER A 59 -46.77 56.68 -59.97
C SER A 59 -46.16 56.30 -58.60
N GLY A 60 -45.82 57.30 -57.84
CA GLY A 60 -45.00 57.30 -56.66
C GLY A 60 -45.51 56.53 -55.37
N THR A 61 -46.26 55.45 -55.48
CA THR A 61 -46.64 54.57 -54.36
C THR A 61 -46.42 53.12 -54.75
N PRO A 62 -45.51 52.38 -54.06
CA PRO A 62 -45.30 50.96 -54.33
C PRO A 62 -46.55 50.14 -53.89
N ILE A 63 -47.19 49.45 -54.84
CA ILE A 63 -48.29 48.58 -54.61
C ILE A 63 -47.71 47.21 -54.20
N LYS A 64 -47.90 46.80 -52.92
CA LYS A 64 -47.52 45.49 -52.44
C LYS A 64 -48.63 44.49 -52.71
N PHE A 65 -48.38 43.56 -53.64
CA PHE A 65 -49.28 42.42 -53.84
C PHE A 65 -48.79 41.26 -53.00
N ASN A 66 -49.58 40.82 -52.01
CA ASN A 66 -49.37 39.58 -51.31
C ASN A 66 -50.02 38.45 -52.13
N ILE A 67 -49.26 37.90 -53.07
CA ILE A 67 -49.74 36.83 -53.93
C ILE A 67 -49.20 35.53 -53.32
N ASP A 68 -50.10 34.62 -52.94
CA ASP A 68 -49.70 33.27 -52.45
C ASP A 68 -48.97 32.52 -53.60
N PRO A 69 -47.69 32.19 -53.47
CA PRO A 69 -46.93 31.48 -54.49
C PRO A 69 -47.58 30.17 -54.94
N LYS A 70 -48.42 29.55 -54.11
CA LYS A 70 -49.14 28.30 -54.38
C LYS A 70 -50.20 28.49 -55.50
N ILE A 71 -50.73 29.70 -55.67
CA ILE A 71 -51.74 30.02 -56.68
C ILE A 71 -51.09 30.35 -58.03
N LEU A 72 -49.91 31.03 -58.03
CA LEU A 72 -49.23 31.47 -59.22
C LEU A 72 -48.40 30.37 -59.90
N LEU A 73 -47.73 29.52 -59.10
CA LEU A 73 -46.81 28.50 -59.59
C LEU A 73 -47.07 27.17 -58.84
N PRO A 74 -48.13 26.44 -59.09
CA PRO A 74 -48.47 25.22 -58.38
C PRO A 74 -47.43 24.12 -58.56
N GLU A 75 -46.72 24.07 -59.71
CA GLU A 75 -45.64 23.12 -59.94
C GLU A 75 -44.44 23.40 -59.04
N LEU A 76 -44.06 24.67 -58.81
CA LEU A 76 -42.96 25.05 -57.92
C LEU A 76 -43.28 24.71 -56.45
N SER A 77 -44.52 24.88 -56.02
CA SER A 77 -44.93 24.54 -54.66
C SER A 77 -44.90 23.01 -54.40
N GLN A 78 -45.26 22.19 -55.38
CA GLN A 78 -45.12 20.75 -55.32
C GLN A 78 -43.67 20.31 -55.26
N GLU A 79 -42.78 20.96 -56.05
CA GLU A 79 -41.34 20.67 -56.07
C GLU A 79 -40.67 21.05 -54.75
N ILE A 80 -41.05 22.16 -54.11
CA ILE A 80 -40.61 22.56 -52.77
C ILE A 80 -41.05 21.57 -51.71
N LEU A 81 -42.28 21.09 -51.73
CA LEU A 81 -42.80 20.12 -50.78
C LEU A 81 -42.08 18.75 -50.90
N SER A 82 -41.87 18.28 -52.13
CA SER A 82 -41.13 17.03 -52.38
C SER A 82 -39.69 17.13 -51.94
N THR A 83 -39.05 18.29 -52.09
CA THR A 83 -37.66 18.59 -51.69
C THR A 83 -37.55 18.59 -50.15
N LYS A 84 -38.54 19.17 -49.42
CA LYS A 84 -38.60 19.15 -47.98
C LYS A 84 -38.69 17.69 -47.42
N GLU A 85 -39.54 16.86 -48.02
CA GLU A 85 -39.66 15.46 -47.60
C GLU A 85 -38.39 14.63 -47.90
N LEU A 86 -37.78 14.79 -49.08
CA LEU A 86 -36.53 14.12 -49.45
C LEU A 86 -35.40 14.54 -48.54
N PHE A 87 -35.29 15.84 -48.24
CA PHE A 87 -34.27 16.35 -47.31
C PHE A 87 -34.44 15.72 -45.90
N ARG A 88 -35.69 15.68 -45.42
CA ARG A 88 -35.98 15.07 -44.09
C ARG A 88 -35.59 13.61 -44.01
N ILE A 89 -35.97 12.83 -45.03
CA ILE A 89 -35.64 11.40 -45.12
C ILE A 89 -34.11 11.18 -45.17
N ARG A 90 -33.42 11.94 -46.06
CA ARG A 90 -31.97 11.86 -46.19
C ARG A 90 -31.23 12.23 -44.90
N SER A 91 -31.70 13.28 -44.21
CA SER A 91 -31.12 13.73 -42.93
C SER A 91 -31.32 12.69 -41.82
N ILE A 92 -32.48 12.02 -41.75
CA ILE A 92 -32.73 10.93 -40.79
C ILE A 92 -31.83 9.74 -41.06
N ILE A 93 -31.68 9.35 -42.33
CA ILE A 93 -30.79 8.22 -42.71
C ILE A 93 -29.32 8.57 -42.37
N ALA A 94 -28.90 9.78 -42.74
CA ALA A 94 -27.52 10.22 -42.40
C ALA A 94 -27.25 10.22 -40.89
N THR A 95 -28.19 10.73 -40.09
CA THR A 95 -28.09 10.72 -38.64
C THR A 95 -28.03 9.29 -38.06
N ALA A 96 -28.85 8.40 -38.57
CA ALA A 96 -28.85 7.00 -38.16
C ALA A 96 -27.52 6.30 -38.47
N VAL A 97 -26.97 6.55 -39.65
CA VAL A 97 -25.65 6.02 -40.06
C VAL A 97 -24.53 6.53 -39.13
N VAL A 98 -24.51 7.84 -38.82
CA VAL A 98 -23.52 8.44 -37.92
C VAL A 98 -23.61 7.85 -36.51
N ILE A 99 -24.83 7.66 -35.97
CA ILE A 99 -25.04 7.04 -34.67
C ILE A 99 -24.53 5.60 -34.67
N LEU A 100 -24.81 4.83 -35.70
CA LEU A 100 -24.38 3.43 -35.82
C LEU A 100 -22.86 3.33 -35.90
N LEU A 101 -22.23 4.08 -36.78
CA LEU A 101 -20.77 4.10 -36.92
C LEU A 101 -20.07 4.61 -35.65
N GLY A 102 -20.58 5.67 -35.04
CA GLY A 102 -20.08 6.20 -33.77
C GLY A 102 -20.17 5.20 -32.63
N SER A 103 -21.28 4.45 -32.55
CA SER A 103 -21.46 3.41 -31.53
C SER A 103 -20.46 2.27 -31.71
N ILE A 104 -20.25 1.81 -32.93
CA ILE A 104 -19.24 0.75 -33.24
C ILE A 104 -17.85 1.24 -32.91
N CYS A 105 -17.48 2.45 -33.34
CA CYS A 105 -16.17 3.05 -33.06
C CYS A 105 -15.92 3.18 -31.54
N THR A 106 -16.89 3.69 -30.80
CA THR A 106 -16.82 3.82 -29.34
C THR A 106 -16.63 2.49 -28.65
N TYR A 107 -17.33 1.44 -29.10
CA TYR A 107 -17.16 0.09 -28.53
C TYR A 107 -15.72 -0.42 -28.67
N PHE A 108 -15.14 -0.29 -29.88
CA PHE A 108 -13.75 -0.75 -30.12
C PHE A 108 -12.72 0.10 -29.38
N LEU A 109 -12.87 1.43 -29.36
CA LEU A 109 -11.97 2.32 -28.62
C LEU A 109 -11.98 2.05 -27.13
N THR A 110 -13.18 1.90 -26.53
CA THR A 110 -13.32 1.59 -25.10
C THR A 110 -12.75 0.21 -24.75
N ALA A 111 -12.98 -0.79 -25.62
CA ALA A 111 -12.40 -2.12 -25.43
C ALA A 111 -10.86 -2.09 -25.44
N ARG A 112 -10.27 -1.32 -26.36
CA ARG A 112 -8.82 -1.16 -26.48
C ARG A 112 -8.22 -0.39 -25.29
N ALA A 113 -8.85 0.70 -24.88
CA ALA A 113 -8.41 1.53 -23.75
C ALA A 113 -8.46 0.78 -22.40
N LEU A 114 -9.44 -0.09 -22.20
CA LEU A 114 -9.60 -0.85 -20.95
C LEU A 114 -8.83 -2.19 -20.93
N LYS A 115 -8.20 -2.60 -22.05
CA LYS A 115 -7.44 -3.86 -22.12
C LYS A 115 -6.27 -3.93 -21.13
N PRO A 116 -5.42 -2.88 -20.97
CA PRO A 116 -4.33 -2.88 -19.99
C PRO A 116 -4.83 -3.03 -18.56
N LEU A 117 -5.92 -2.33 -18.20
CA LEU A 117 -6.51 -2.41 -16.87
C LEU A 117 -7.03 -3.82 -16.54
N LYS A 118 -7.66 -4.49 -17.52
CA LYS A 118 -8.09 -5.89 -17.35
C LYS A 118 -6.91 -6.83 -17.16
N LYS A 119 -5.81 -6.61 -17.90
CA LYS A 119 -4.58 -7.40 -17.76
C LYS A 119 -4.01 -7.23 -16.35
N LEU A 120 -3.84 -5.98 -15.89
CA LEU A 120 -3.37 -5.65 -14.55
C LEU A 120 -4.24 -6.29 -13.47
N THR A 121 -5.56 -6.18 -13.57
CA THR A 121 -6.49 -6.80 -12.60
C THR A 121 -6.32 -8.33 -12.54
N ASN A 122 -6.15 -8.98 -13.68
CA ASN A 122 -5.93 -10.43 -13.72
C ASN A 122 -4.58 -10.80 -13.10
N GLU A 123 -3.50 -10.07 -13.38
CA GLU A 123 -2.18 -10.31 -12.78
C GLU A 123 -2.24 -10.15 -11.26
N ILE A 124 -2.89 -9.09 -10.76
CA ILE A 124 -3.11 -8.87 -9.31
C ILE A 124 -3.87 -10.04 -8.67
N CYS A 125 -4.92 -10.56 -9.33
CA CYS A 125 -5.70 -11.69 -8.81
C CYS A 125 -4.90 -13.00 -8.69
N HIS A 126 -3.78 -13.13 -9.39
CA HIS A 126 -2.89 -14.28 -9.34
C HIS A 126 -1.75 -14.13 -8.32
N ILE A 127 -1.62 -12.96 -7.69
CA ILE A 127 -0.61 -12.74 -6.65
C ILE A 127 -0.99 -13.55 -5.41
N GLN A 128 -0.02 -14.35 -4.94
CA GLN A 128 -0.10 -15.15 -3.71
C GLN A 128 1.16 -14.91 -2.89
N ALA A 129 1.14 -15.30 -1.63
CA ALA A 129 2.30 -15.16 -0.75
C ALA A 129 3.58 -15.82 -1.27
N GLN A 130 3.45 -16.79 -2.18
CA GLN A 130 4.58 -17.53 -2.78
C GLN A 130 5.23 -16.80 -3.97
N ASN A 131 4.54 -15.85 -4.62
CA ASN A 131 5.03 -15.13 -5.79
C ASN A 131 4.97 -13.59 -5.64
N LEU A 132 5.04 -13.10 -4.40
CA LEU A 132 5.07 -11.65 -4.10
C LEU A 132 6.27 -10.92 -4.70
N SER A 133 7.38 -11.66 -4.93
CA SER A 133 8.62 -11.10 -5.49
C SER A 133 8.59 -10.89 -6.99
N GLU A 134 7.57 -11.40 -7.71
CA GLU A 134 7.44 -11.21 -9.14
C GLU A 134 6.77 -9.86 -9.45
N PRO A 135 7.49 -8.89 -10.05
CA PRO A 135 6.91 -7.60 -10.37
C PRO A 135 5.88 -7.72 -11.50
N LEU A 136 4.80 -6.95 -11.40
CA LEU A 136 3.83 -6.79 -12.47
C LEU A 136 4.48 -6.11 -13.68
N THR A 137 4.07 -6.54 -14.89
CA THR A 137 4.57 -5.96 -16.14
C THR A 137 4.09 -4.52 -16.30
N VAL A 138 5.00 -3.54 -16.20
CA VAL A 138 4.66 -2.14 -16.44
C VAL A 138 4.41 -1.93 -17.94
N PRO A 139 3.26 -1.32 -18.32
CA PRO A 139 3.02 -0.96 -19.72
C PRO A 139 4.10 0.00 -20.25
N VAL A 140 4.39 -0.10 -21.56
CA VAL A 140 5.38 0.79 -22.21
C VAL A 140 4.84 2.23 -22.36
N SER A 141 3.52 2.41 -22.24
CA SER A 141 2.88 3.73 -22.23
C SER A 141 3.16 4.44 -20.90
N ASP A 142 3.60 5.69 -20.98
CA ASP A 142 3.81 6.57 -19.81
C ASP A 142 2.46 7.23 -19.42
N ASP A 143 1.50 6.41 -19.05
CA ASP A 143 0.14 6.81 -18.69
C ASP A 143 -0.17 6.49 -17.21
N GLU A 144 -1.37 6.86 -16.77
CA GLU A 144 -1.84 6.63 -15.40
C GLU A 144 -1.82 5.14 -15.02
N ILE A 145 -1.96 4.25 -15.99
CA ILE A 145 -1.91 2.79 -15.76
C ILE A 145 -0.47 2.34 -15.47
N ALA A 146 0.52 2.91 -16.17
CA ALA A 146 1.93 2.64 -15.89
C ALA A 146 2.33 3.14 -14.50
N GLN A 147 1.92 4.35 -14.11
CA GLN A 147 2.16 4.92 -12.79
C GLN A 147 1.50 4.08 -11.69
N LEU A 148 0.25 3.67 -11.90
CA LEU A 148 -0.47 2.79 -10.96
C LEU A 148 0.25 1.44 -10.80
N THR A 149 0.70 0.85 -11.92
CA THR A 149 1.45 -0.42 -11.91
C THR A 149 2.77 -0.28 -11.16
N GLY A 150 3.50 0.82 -11.35
CA GLY A 150 4.72 1.14 -10.61
C GLY A 150 4.48 1.24 -9.11
N SER A 151 3.48 2.03 -8.68
CA SER A 151 3.11 2.17 -7.27
C SER A 151 2.69 0.84 -6.63
N PHE A 152 2.03 -0.03 -7.42
CA PHE A 152 1.66 -1.36 -6.96
C PHE A 152 2.88 -2.28 -6.81
N ASN A 153 3.85 -2.20 -7.72
CA ASN A 153 5.11 -2.93 -7.60
C ASN A 153 5.91 -2.50 -6.35
N ASP A 154 5.96 -1.20 -6.05
CA ASP A 154 6.61 -0.70 -4.84
C ASP A 154 5.93 -1.25 -3.57
N MET A 155 4.61 -1.32 -3.58
CA MET A 155 3.85 -1.93 -2.47
C MET A 155 4.12 -3.43 -2.36
N LEU A 156 4.18 -4.16 -3.48
CA LEU A 156 4.51 -5.59 -3.51
C LEU A 156 5.93 -5.85 -2.99
N ALA A 157 6.91 -5.03 -3.36
CA ALA A 157 8.27 -5.15 -2.86
C ALA A 157 8.32 -5.01 -1.34
N ARG A 158 7.69 -3.97 -0.78
CA ARG A 158 7.59 -3.77 0.69
C ARG A 158 6.87 -4.93 1.39
N LEU A 159 5.83 -5.46 0.77
CA LEU A 159 5.08 -6.60 1.32
C LEU A 159 5.94 -7.88 1.29
N SER A 160 6.66 -8.11 0.19
CA SER A 160 7.60 -9.23 0.03
C SER A 160 8.70 -9.20 1.10
N ASP A 161 9.31 -8.04 1.31
CA ASP A 161 10.35 -7.85 2.33
C ASP A 161 9.80 -8.13 3.73
N SER A 162 8.61 -7.60 4.04
CA SER A 162 7.93 -7.84 5.32
C SER A 162 7.61 -9.32 5.54
N PHE A 163 7.20 -10.02 4.47
CA PHE A 163 6.88 -11.44 4.51
C PHE A 163 8.13 -12.30 4.73
N GLU A 164 9.24 -11.94 4.08
CA GLU A 164 10.51 -12.67 4.23
C GLU A 164 11.08 -12.46 5.64
N ILE A 165 11.02 -11.23 6.18
CA ILE A 165 11.39 -10.96 7.57
C ILE A 165 10.55 -11.77 8.54
N GLN A 166 9.22 -11.82 8.34
CA GLN A 166 8.31 -12.59 9.19
C GLN A 166 8.57 -14.10 9.10
N LYS A 167 8.87 -14.62 7.90
CA LYS A 167 9.20 -16.02 7.68
C LYS A 167 10.51 -16.40 8.36
N GLN A 168 11.55 -15.59 8.21
CA GLN A 168 12.84 -15.78 8.90
C GLN A 168 12.67 -15.71 10.41
N PHE A 169 11.90 -14.72 10.91
CA PHE A 169 11.56 -14.62 12.34
C PHE A 169 10.92 -15.88 12.86
N SER A 170 9.88 -16.40 12.17
CA SER A 170 9.18 -17.61 12.58
C SER A 170 10.08 -18.85 12.58
N ALA A 171 10.91 -18.99 11.54
CA ALA A 171 11.87 -20.09 11.42
C ALA A 171 12.93 -20.06 12.53
N ASN A 172 13.49 -18.87 12.80
CA ASN A 172 14.49 -18.66 13.83
C ASN A 172 13.89 -18.90 15.23
N ALA A 173 12.69 -18.37 15.50
CA ALA A 173 11.98 -18.60 16.77
C ALA A 173 11.75 -20.10 17.02
N ALA A 174 11.28 -20.83 16.01
CA ALA A 174 11.09 -22.27 16.12
C ALA A 174 12.41 -23.02 16.37
N HIS A 175 13.51 -22.57 15.76
CA HIS A 175 14.84 -23.17 15.97
C HIS A 175 15.37 -22.88 17.38
N GLU A 176 15.28 -21.62 17.85
CA GLU A 176 15.74 -21.22 19.18
C GLU A 176 14.91 -21.82 20.34
N LEU A 177 13.63 -22.12 20.10
CA LEU A 177 12.78 -22.87 21.05
C LEU A 177 13.08 -24.38 21.05
N ARG A 178 13.38 -24.98 19.88
CA ARG A 178 13.65 -26.42 19.76
C ARG A 178 14.93 -26.82 20.48
N THR A 179 15.97 -26.01 20.46
CA THR A 179 17.27 -26.33 21.03
C THR A 179 17.21 -26.57 22.55
N PRO A 180 16.69 -25.65 23.42
CA PRO A 180 16.58 -25.88 24.86
C PRO A 180 15.65 -27.01 25.17
N LEU A 181 14.57 -27.20 24.38
CA LEU A 181 13.64 -28.32 24.57
C LEU A 181 14.32 -29.66 24.29
N ALA A 182 15.14 -29.79 23.27
CA ALA A 182 15.89 -31.00 22.98
C ALA A 182 16.93 -31.30 24.06
N VAL A 183 17.59 -30.27 24.63
CA VAL A 183 18.50 -30.42 25.76
C VAL A 183 17.75 -30.97 26.96
N LEU A 184 16.60 -30.37 27.32
CA LEU A 184 15.76 -30.84 28.40
C LEU A 184 15.33 -32.30 28.23
N GLN A 185 14.90 -32.67 27.02
CA GLN A 185 14.50 -34.05 26.72
C GLN A 185 15.67 -35.02 26.89
N THR A 186 16.84 -34.66 26.36
CA THR A 186 18.04 -35.49 26.46
C THR A 186 18.51 -35.65 27.90
N ASP A 187 18.54 -34.57 28.68
CA ASP A 187 18.93 -34.61 30.10
C ASP A 187 17.99 -35.50 30.89
N LEU A 188 16.67 -35.42 30.67
CA LEU A 188 15.66 -36.28 31.31
C LEU A 188 15.78 -37.72 30.85
N GLU A 189 16.05 -38.02 29.59
CA GLU A 189 16.25 -39.38 29.10
C GLU A 189 17.50 -40.02 29.69
N VAL A 190 18.62 -39.28 29.77
CA VAL A 190 19.85 -39.76 30.40
C VAL A 190 19.63 -40.04 31.89
N PHE A 191 18.97 -39.10 32.56
CA PHE A 191 18.64 -39.27 33.98
C PHE A 191 17.79 -40.51 34.23
N ARG A 192 16.76 -40.77 33.43
CA ARG A 192 15.85 -41.94 33.57
C ARG A 192 16.51 -43.29 33.29
N LYS A 193 17.62 -43.34 32.54
CA LYS A 193 18.31 -44.58 32.19
C LYS A 193 19.24 -45.09 33.30
N LYS A 194 19.48 -44.31 34.32
CA LYS A 194 20.33 -44.66 35.45
C LYS A 194 19.43 -45.21 36.58
N ASP A 195 19.74 -46.38 37.09
CA ASP A 195 18.90 -47.07 38.08
C ASP A 195 19.01 -46.52 39.52
N CYS A 196 20.10 -45.79 39.83
CA CYS A 196 20.32 -45.13 41.11
C CYS A 196 20.87 -43.72 40.92
N HIS A 197 20.32 -42.77 41.64
CA HIS A 197 20.75 -41.36 41.66
C HIS A 197 21.08 -40.97 43.10
N ASP A 198 22.17 -40.22 43.28
CA ASP A 198 22.47 -39.56 44.54
C ASP A 198 21.79 -38.18 44.63
N THR A 199 21.86 -37.56 45.81
CA THR A 199 21.23 -36.25 46.05
C THR A 199 21.84 -35.14 45.15
N GLU A 200 23.12 -35.23 44.86
CA GLU A 200 23.82 -34.24 44.03
C GLU A 200 23.37 -34.31 42.57
N GLU A 201 23.11 -35.53 42.05
CA GLU A 201 22.57 -35.72 40.70
C GLU A 201 21.14 -35.18 40.55
N TYR A 202 20.29 -35.35 41.59
CA TYR A 202 18.95 -34.73 41.59
C TYR A 202 19.03 -33.21 41.58
N GLU A 203 19.90 -32.60 42.40
CA GLU A 203 20.09 -31.15 42.40
C GLU A 203 20.61 -30.63 41.05
N LEU A 204 21.56 -31.36 40.46
CA LEU A 204 22.13 -30.99 39.17
C LEU A 204 21.10 -31.01 38.07
N ILE A 205 20.25 -32.02 37.98
CA ILE A 205 19.19 -32.10 36.95
C ILE A 205 18.12 -31.04 37.17
N LEU A 206 17.71 -30.80 38.44
CA LEU A 206 16.75 -29.74 38.76
C LEU A 206 17.26 -28.35 38.37
N ASN A 207 18.52 -28.03 38.64
CA ASN A 207 19.15 -26.78 38.29
C ASN A 207 19.20 -26.60 36.75
N ARG A 208 19.54 -27.64 35.99
CA ARG A 208 19.50 -27.63 34.52
C ARG A 208 18.10 -27.41 33.97
N ILE A 209 17.08 -28.08 34.53
CA ILE A 209 15.68 -27.90 34.15
C ILE A 209 15.27 -26.45 34.42
N GLN A 210 15.59 -25.91 35.60
CA GLN A 210 15.28 -24.53 35.94
C GLN A 210 15.95 -23.52 35.00
N GLU A 211 17.22 -23.74 34.69
CA GLU A 211 17.95 -22.90 33.75
C GLU A 211 17.32 -22.91 32.34
N GLN A 212 17.02 -24.10 31.79
CA GLN A 212 16.43 -24.21 30.45
C GLN A 212 15.00 -23.69 30.39
N THR A 213 14.17 -23.90 31.43
CA THR A 213 12.83 -23.32 31.54
C THR A 213 12.87 -21.78 31.66
N GLY A 214 13.81 -21.24 32.42
CA GLY A 214 14.08 -19.80 32.48
C GLY A 214 14.41 -19.21 31.11
N ARG A 215 15.32 -19.84 30.36
CA ARG A 215 15.65 -19.45 28.99
C ARG A 215 14.45 -19.47 28.05
N LEU A 216 13.63 -20.51 28.10
CA LEU A 216 12.39 -20.63 27.31
C LEU A 216 11.40 -19.52 27.67
N SER A 217 11.22 -19.21 28.95
CA SER A 217 10.33 -18.15 29.43
C SER A 217 10.80 -16.78 28.89
N HIS A 218 12.10 -16.49 28.96
CA HIS A 218 12.67 -15.25 28.40
C HIS A 218 12.48 -15.15 26.88
N LEU A 219 12.69 -16.25 26.16
CA LEU A 219 12.45 -16.28 24.70
C LEU A 219 10.99 -16.00 24.36
N VAL A 220 10.05 -16.65 25.04
CA VAL A 220 8.62 -16.45 24.80
C VAL A 220 8.21 -15.01 25.13
N SER A 221 8.68 -14.44 26.24
CA SER A 221 8.42 -13.04 26.58
C SER A 221 8.95 -12.08 25.52
N ALA A 222 10.18 -12.26 25.05
CA ALA A 222 10.76 -11.43 24.01
C ALA A 222 9.98 -11.51 22.67
N LEU A 223 9.52 -12.73 22.31
CA LEU A 223 8.68 -12.93 21.11
C LEU A 223 7.32 -12.23 21.24
N LEU A 224 6.67 -12.32 22.40
CA LEU A 224 5.39 -11.63 22.66
C LEU A 224 5.56 -10.12 22.63
N ASP A 225 6.65 -9.62 23.18
CA ASP A 225 6.95 -8.19 23.17
C ASP A 225 7.10 -7.65 21.73
N MET A 226 7.79 -8.37 20.85
CA MET A 226 7.93 -7.99 19.45
C MET A 226 6.57 -7.95 18.71
N THR A 227 5.63 -8.83 19.06
CA THR A 227 4.29 -8.80 18.42
C THR A 227 3.42 -7.64 18.90
N ASN A 228 3.65 -7.13 20.11
CA ASN A 228 2.82 -6.10 20.75
C ASN A 228 3.32 -4.66 20.54
N LEU A 229 4.49 -4.46 19.92
CA LEU A 229 5.11 -3.14 19.73
C LEU A 229 4.20 -2.08 19.11
N ASN A 230 3.29 -2.49 18.22
CA ASN A 230 2.40 -1.57 17.51
C ASN A 230 1.14 -1.16 18.31
N SER A 231 0.82 -1.89 19.38
CA SER A 231 -0.41 -1.67 20.18
C SER A 231 -0.18 -0.84 21.44
N VAL A 232 1.09 -0.53 21.79
CA VAL A 232 1.43 0.20 23.00
C VAL A 232 1.22 1.71 22.81
N PRO A 233 0.49 2.40 23.72
CA PRO A 233 0.34 3.85 23.68
C PRO A 233 1.71 4.56 23.76
N ARG A 234 1.83 5.70 23.05
CA ARG A 234 3.09 6.48 22.97
C ARG A 234 2.89 7.94 23.40
N ASN A 235 2.16 8.14 24.48
CA ASN A 235 1.74 9.47 24.92
C ASN A 235 2.36 9.89 26.28
N ASP A 236 3.28 9.07 26.82
CA ASP A 236 3.91 9.37 28.10
C ASP A 236 4.96 10.48 27.94
N SER A 237 5.05 11.40 28.91
CA SER A 237 6.13 12.37 29.01
C SER A 237 7.24 11.76 29.86
N ILE A 238 8.40 11.51 29.28
CA ILE A 238 9.45 10.67 29.86
C ILE A 238 10.73 11.50 30.00
N SER A 239 11.27 11.60 31.23
CA SER A 239 12.62 12.08 31.48
C SER A 239 13.60 10.94 31.17
N LEU A 240 14.46 11.14 30.19
CA LEU A 240 15.45 10.13 29.80
C LEU A 240 16.51 9.93 30.89
N ALA A 241 16.81 10.97 31.69
CA ALA A 241 17.73 10.84 32.80
C ALA A 241 17.18 9.93 33.90
N ALA A 242 15.93 10.16 34.34
CA ALA A 242 15.28 9.33 35.34
C ALA A 242 15.12 7.88 34.88
N LEU A 243 14.75 7.67 33.60
CA LEU A 243 14.64 6.35 33.00
C LEU A 243 15.99 5.62 32.99
N THR A 244 17.10 6.33 32.67
CA THR A 244 18.44 5.74 32.67
C THR A 244 18.89 5.38 34.07
N GLU A 245 18.58 6.20 35.07
CA GLU A 245 18.90 5.93 36.48
C GLU A 245 18.15 4.67 36.99
N GLU A 246 16.87 4.51 36.62
CA GLU A 246 16.10 3.29 36.96
C GLU A 246 16.73 2.05 36.31
N VAL A 247 17.10 2.11 35.02
CA VAL A 247 17.80 1.02 34.34
C VAL A 247 19.13 0.68 35.01
N PHE A 248 19.87 1.69 35.46
CA PHE A 248 21.12 1.45 36.20
C PHE A 248 20.88 0.76 37.54
N CYS A 249 19.86 1.18 38.30
CA CYS A 249 19.49 0.52 39.54
C CYS A 249 19.13 -0.97 39.32
N ASP A 250 18.42 -1.29 38.26
CA ASP A 250 18.02 -2.67 37.97
C ASP A 250 19.21 -3.54 37.51
N LEU A 251 20.20 -2.95 36.85
CA LEU A 251 21.38 -3.64 36.33
C LEU A 251 22.62 -3.58 37.25
N ASP A 252 22.55 -2.86 38.38
CA ASP A 252 23.64 -2.62 39.29
C ASP A 252 24.28 -3.93 39.79
N SER A 253 23.48 -4.90 40.23
CA SER A 253 23.97 -6.18 40.71
C SER A 253 24.68 -6.99 39.61
N ILE A 254 24.27 -6.85 38.34
CA ILE A 254 24.87 -7.52 37.21
C ILE A 254 26.19 -6.83 36.83
N ALA A 255 26.22 -5.50 36.89
CA ALA A 255 27.39 -4.70 36.63
C ALA A 255 28.49 -4.95 37.69
N ASP A 256 28.11 -5.03 38.99
CA ASP A 256 29.00 -5.32 40.09
C ASP A 256 29.63 -6.74 39.95
N GLN A 257 28.82 -7.74 39.62
CA GLN A 257 29.31 -9.10 39.37
C GLN A 257 30.31 -9.18 38.19
N ALA A 258 30.13 -8.33 37.20
CA ALA A 258 30.99 -8.23 36.02
C ALA A 258 32.17 -7.27 36.23
N HIS A 259 32.27 -6.58 37.37
CA HIS A 259 33.20 -5.52 37.67
C HIS A 259 33.16 -4.37 36.63
N ILE A 260 31.96 -3.93 36.25
CA ILE A 260 31.71 -2.87 35.28
C ILE A 260 31.20 -1.62 36.00
N THR A 261 31.81 -0.47 35.70
CA THR A 261 31.35 0.81 36.24
C THR A 261 30.30 1.44 35.35
N LEU A 262 29.10 1.72 35.92
CA LEU A 262 28.03 2.45 35.25
C LEU A 262 28.14 3.95 35.51
N GLN A 263 28.07 4.78 34.47
CA GLN A 263 28.19 6.23 34.57
C GLN A 263 27.12 6.91 33.70
N GLN A 264 26.37 7.83 34.30
CA GLN A 264 25.50 8.73 33.56
C GLN A 264 26.16 10.12 33.52
N LYS A 265 26.32 10.68 32.30
CA LYS A 265 26.75 12.07 32.17
C LYS A 265 25.59 13.02 32.44
N GLU A 266 25.93 14.22 32.94
CA GLU A 266 24.94 15.28 33.13
C GLU A 266 24.18 15.59 31.83
N GLY A 267 22.88 15.71 31.97
CA GLY A 267 21.93 16.00 30.88
C GLY A 267 20.62 15.27 31.08
N ASP A 268 19.54 15.99 30.84
CA ASP A 268 18.19 15.41 30.80
C ASP A 268 17.40 16.02 29.65
N GLN A 269 16.55 15.22 29.02
CA GLN A 269 15.64 15.65 28.00
C GLN A 269 14.30 14.92 28.18
N LEU A 270 13.22 15.69 28.05
CA LEU A 270 11.86 15.15 28.05
C LEU A 270 11.49 14.73 26.62
N VAL A 271 11.04 13.50 26.48
CA VAL A 271 10.53 12.97 25.21
C VAL A 271 9.12 12.43 25.38
N THR A 272 8.33 12.51 24.31
CA THR A 272 6.98 11.90 24.28
C THR A 272 7.06 10.55 23.61
N GLY A 273 6.62 9.50 24.31
CA GLY A 273 6.73 8.13 23.80
C GLY A 273 6.02 7.13 24.69
N SER A 274 6.37 5.87 24.54
CA SER A 274 5.97 4.82 25.48
C SER A 274 7.09 4.57 26.48
N TYR A 275 6.81 4.77 27.75
CA TYR A 275 7.76 4.51 28.83
C TYR A 275 8.30 3.08 28.76
N LEU A 276 7.41 2.10 28.65
CA LEU A 276 7.78 0.67 28.59
C LEU A 276 8.76 0.36 27.44
N LEU A 277 8.49 0.90 26.26
CA LEU A 277 9.34 0.63 25.09
C LEU A 277 10.70 1.30 25.20
N LEU A 278 10.74 2.54 25.68
CA LEU A 278 12.01 3.26 25.89
C LEU A 278 12.84 2.62 27.02
N TYR A 279 12.19 2.26 28.14
CA TYR A 279 12.85 1.55 29.20
C TYR A 279 13.51 0.25 28.70
N ARG A 280 12.78 -0.57 27.96
CA ARG A 280 13.33 -1.81 27.37
C ARG A 280 14.46 -1.56 26.39
N ALA A 281 14.36 -0.54 25.56
CA ALA A 281 15.41 -0.21 24.61
C ALA A 281 16.72 0.18 25.33
N VAL A 282 16.63 1.06 26.35
CA VAL A 282 17.78 1.47 27.14
C VAL A 282 18.32 0.29 27.98
N TYR A 283 17.43 -0.48 28.61
CA TYR A 283 17.82 -1.68 29.35
C TYR A 283 18.62 -2.66 28.48
N ASN A 284 18.10 -3.02 27.29
CA ASN A 284 18.78 -3.93 26.38
C ASN A 284 20.16 -3.40 25.92
N LEU A 285 20.25 -2.09 25.66
CA LEU A 285 21.53 -1.49 25.27
C LEU A 285 22.55 -1.52 26.40
N VAL A 286 22.14 -1.17 27.61
CA VAL A 286 23.02 -1.17 28.80
C VAL A 286 23.38 -2.61 29.21
N GLU A 287 22.43 -3.52 29.22
CA GLU A 287 22.69 -4.94 29.49
C GLU A 287 23.70 -5.53 28.50
N ASN A 288 23.55 -5.25 27.20
CA ASN A 288 24.52 -5.68 26.19
C ASN A 288 25.89 -5.03 26.42
N ALA A 289 25.94 -3.75 26.76
CA ALA A 289 27.17 -3.03 27.07
C ALA A 289 27.88 -3.60 28.29
N ILE A 290 27.17 -4.12 29.30
CA ILE A 290 27.77 -4.81 30.45
C ILE A 290 28.26 -6.19 30.00
N LYS A 291 27.40 -6.96 29.34
CA LYS A 291 27.61 -8.37 28.98
C LYS A 291 28.79 -8.58 28.02
N TYR A 292 29.00 -7.67 27.10
CA TYR A 292 30.09 -7.75 26.11
C TYR A 292 31.25 -6.82 26.42
N ASN A 293 31.32 -6.33 27.68
CA ASN A 293 32.45 -5.51 28.16
C ASN A 293 33.69 -6.32 28.44
N CYS A 294 34.80 -5.60 28.62
CA CYS A 294 36.04 -6.14 29.17
C CYS A 294 36.03 -6.04 30.70
N PRO A 295 36.70 -6.94 31.43
CA PRO A 295 36.87 -6.80 32.89
C PRO A 295 37.37 -5.41 33.30
N ASP A 296 36.84 -4.85 34.38
CA ASP A 296 37.13 -3.51 34.88
C ASP A 296 36.80 -2.37 33.87
N GLY A 297 35.90 -2.66 32.92
CA GLY A 297 35.42 -1.69 31.95
C GLY A 297 34.38 -0.72 32.49
N SER A 298 33.85 0.09 31.60
CA SER A 298 32.78 1.06 31.92
C SER A 298 31.71 1.13 30.85
N VAL A 299 30.51 1.49 31.29
CA VAL A 299 29.37 1.83 30.43
C VAL A 299 28.97 3.26 30.76
N THR A 300 28.95 4.12 29.76
CA THR A 300 28.58 5.53 29.91
C THR A 300 27.34 5.86 29.08
N VAL A 301 26.32 6.39 29.70
CA VAL A 301 25.12 6.91 29.01
C VAL A 301 25.18 8.44 28.97
N GLU A 302 25.01 9.00 27.79
CA GLU A 302 25.01 10.44 27.53
C GLU A 302 23.74 10.84 26.82
N ILE A 303 23.05 11.86 27.31
CA ILE A 303 21.81 12.38 26.72
C ILE A 303 22.08 13.81 26.28
N ARG A 304 21.87 14.12 25.02
CA ARG A 304 22.02 15.46 24.47
C ARG A 304 20.97 15.77 23.42
N GLN A 305 20.69 17.05 23.25
CA GLN A 305 19.84 17.52 22.20
C GLN A 305 20.67 17.92 20.99
N GLU A 306 20.34 17.36 19.82
CA GLU A 306 20.93 17.75 18.54
C GLU A 306 19.81 18.21 17.59
N ASN A 307 19.79 19.51 17.28
CA ASN A 307 18.74 20.13 16.46
C ASN A 307 17.33 19.85 17.01
N GLN A 308 16.51 19.11 16.26
CA GLN A 308 15.14 18.71 16.63
C GLN A 308 15.06 17.29 17.22
N HIS A 309 16.19 16.62 17.40
CA HIS A 309 16.25 15.25 17.90
C HIS A 309 16.92 15.20 19.26
N VAL A 310 16.50 14.24 20.08
CA VAL A 310 17.18 13.88 21.31
C VAL A 310 18.02 12.64 21.04
N LEU A 311 19.30 12.71 21.33
CA LEU A 311 20.25 11.63 21.18
C LEU A 311 20.55 11.04 22.56
N LEU A 312 20.23 9.73 22.74
CA LEU A 312 20.68 8.93 23.87
C LEU A 312 21.79 8.02 23.36
N MET A 313 22.97 8.14 23.91
CA MET A 313 24.17 7.42 23.50
C MET A 313 24.64 6.51 24.64
N VAL A 314 24.72 5.20 24.37
CA VAL A 314 25.33 4.21 25.25
C VAL A 314 26.68 3.87 24.71
N LYS A 315 27.72 4.11 25.50
CA LYS A 315 29.12 3.87 25.14
C LYS A 315 29.74 2.86 26.11
N ASP A 316 30.32 1.80 25.58
CA ASP A 316 31.03 0.79 26.34
C ASP A 316 32.50 0.76 25.98
N THR A 317 33.29 0.06 26.81
CA THR A 317 34.72 -0.22 26.61
C THR A 317 34.95 -1.70 26.24
N GLY A 318 33.94 -2.35 25.67
CA GLY A 318 33.95 -3.78 25.40
C GLY A 318 34.64 -4.18 24.12
N ILE A 319 34.34 -5.41 23.67
CA ILE A 319 35.00 -6.06 22.52
C ILE A 319 34.70 -5.41 21.18
N GLY A 320 33.70 -4.51 21.11
CA GLY A 320 33.25 -3.89 19.87
C GLY A 320 32.50 -4.85 18.92
N ILE A 321 32.05 -4.30 17.80
CA ILE A 321 31.34 -5.02 16.75
C ILE A 321 32.10 -4.88 15.44
N PRO A 322 32.41 -6.02 14.75
CA PRO A 322 33.08 -5.96 13.45
C PRO A 322 32.30 -5.13 12.43
N PRO A 323 32.95 -4.34 11.56
CA PRO A 323 32.29 -3.47 10.61
C PRO A 323 31.28 -4.20 9.69
N GLU A 324 31.60 -5.44 9.30
CA GLU A 324 30.75 -6.28 8.44
C GLU A 324 29.43 -6.75 9.09
N ASP A 325 29.36 -6.65 10.41
CA ASP A 325 28.19 -7.11 11.18
C ASP A 325 27.34 -5.95 11.72
N GLN A 326 27.85 -4.70 11.68
CA GLN A 326 27.16 -3.54 12.25
C GLN A 326 25.78 -3.28 11.66
N GLU A 327 25.55 -3.58 10.37
CA GLU A 327 24.23 -3.45 9.75
C GLU A 327 23.27 -4.58 10.16
N LYS A 328 23.82 -5.76 10.50
CA LYS A 328 23.04 -6.95 10.82
C LYS A 328 22.63 -7.07 12.28
N ILE A 329 23.25 -6.29 13.18
CA ILE A 329 22.95 -6.39 14.63
C ILE A 329 21.51 -6.04 14.99
N PHE A 330 20.80 -5.37 14.08
CA PHE A 330 19.38 -5.03 14.22
C PHE A 330 18.46 -6.13 13.68
N ASP A 331 19.01 -7.14 13.00
CA ASP A 331 18.20 -8.25 12.52
C ASP A 331 17.79 -9.17 13.68
N PRO A 332 16.53 -9.57 13.80
CA PRO A 332 16.11 -10.48 14.86
C PRO A 332 16.90 -11.79 14.82
N PHE A 333 17.35 -12.27 16.00
CA PHE A 333 18.18 -13.46 16.18
C PHE A 333 19.60 -13.40 15.62
N PHE A 334 20.03 -12.23 15.11
CA PHE A 334 21.41 -12.08 14.66
C PHE A 334 22.37 -12.08 15.85
N ARG A 335 23.55 -12.68 15.66
CA ARG A 335 24.63 -12.75 16.64
C ARG A 335 25.96 -12.83 15.93
N VAL A 336 26.93 -12.02 16.33
CA VAL A 336 28.31 -12.01 15.80
C VAL A 336 29.01 -13.35 16.07
N ASP A 337 28.86 -13.89 17.29
CA ASP A 337 29.43 -15.20 17.67
C ASP A 337 28.36 -16.08 18.32
N LYS A 338 27.89 -17.11 17.59
CA LYS A 338 26.87 -18.05 18.05
C LYS A 338 27.31 -18.95 19.20
N SER A 339 28.61 -19.19 19.36
CA SER A 339 29.15 -20.09 20.38
C SER A 339 29.28 -19.38 21.73
N ARG A 340 29.89 -18.22 21.75
CA ARG A 340 30.11 -17.41 22.93
C ARG A 340 28.81 -16.84 23.53
N SER A 341 27.93 -16.37 22.66
CA SER A 341 26.66 -15.78 23.11
C SER A 341 25.63 -16.82 23.60
N ARG A 342 25.75 -18.11 23.22
CA ARG A 342 24.94 -19.19 23.84
C ARG A 342 25.30 -19.40 25.32
N ALA A 343 26.59 -19.36 25.64
CA ALA A 343 27.07 -19.48 27.03
C ALA A 343 26.57 -18.30 27.90
N MET A 344 26.35 -17.14 27.31
CA MET A 344 25.88 -15.92 28.00
C MET A 344 24.36 -15.71 27.96
N GLY A 345 23.56 -16.67 27.46
CA GLY A 345 22.10 -16.69 27.59
C GLY A 345 21.32 -15.73 26.69
N GLY A 346 21.94 -14.99 25.76
CA GLY A 346 21.24 -14.05 24.88
C GLY A 346 20.52 -14.74 23.71
N ALA A 347 19.30 -14.30 23.35
CA ALA A 347 18.52 -14.84 22.24
C ALA A 347 18.72 -14.07 20.90
N GLY A 348 19.44 -12.93 20.90
CA GLY A 348 19.54 -12.05 19.73
C GLY A 348 18.21 -11.35 19.40
N LEU A 349 17.41 -11.03 20.42
CA LEU A 349 16.12 -10.35 20.32
C LEU A 349 16.11 -8.97 21.00
N GLY A 350 17.28 -8.55 21.52
CA GLY A 350 17.46 -7.29 22.23
C GLY A 350 17.67 -6.08 21.32
#